data_a23121a80080e6df6d805a5d75c469d5
#
_entry.id   a23121a80080e6df6d805a5d75c469d5
#
_cell.length_a   1.000
_cell.length_b   1.000
_cell.length_c   1.000
_cell.angle_alpha   90.00
_cell.angle_beta   90.00
_cell.angle_gamma   90.00
#
_symmetry.space_group_name_H-M   'P 1'
#
loop_
_entity.id
_entity.type
_entity.pdbx_description
1 polymer ?
#
loop_
_entity_poly.entity_id
_entity_poly.type
_entity_poly.pdbx_seq_one_letter_code
_entity_poly.pdbx_strand_id
1 'polypeptide(L)'
;MSEVSDSFEPMPFWHKGSVSNLLSLLTLLLGLTIVMSADGEMAPWLAGLGPWIMAVGVFGFAGGITNWLAVKMLFDRVPGLYGSGVIPARFREIRVTVKDLIMTHFFDEAYLQRFFDEHGQNMTGGRGGLTKKLEELLESEEAGRAIEFEIEKLKDGPMGMMVRMAGTEMLKPVIQQFMGCLIQRLGPVAEMKMRAEFFDVPRLRVQVDQLLETKLEELTPEIVKRMMEQVMRKHLGWLIVWGNVFGGLIGLFSTAVAVQYGIDGLP
;
A
#
# COMPACT_ATOMS: atom_id res chain seq x y z
N MET A 1 -10.72 5.77 -12.44
CA MET A 1 -10.13 4.41 -12.48
C MET A 1 -9.09 4.18 -13.58
N SER A 2 -8.91 5.10 -14.51
CA SER A 2 -7.92 5.04 -15.61
C SER A 2 -6.52 5.56 -15.26
N GLU A 3 -6.35 6.33 -14.20
CA GLU A 3 -5.05 6.96 -13.87
C GLU A 3 -4.08 6.09 -13.07
N VAL A 4 -4.55 5.02 -12.41
CA VAL A 4 -3.66 4.13 -11.63
C VAL A 4 -2.95 3.09 -12.52
N SER A 5 -3.42 2.87 -13.76
CA SER A 5 -2.83 1.87 -14.65
C SER A 5 -1.58 2.36 -15.41
N ASP A 6 -1.41 3.68 -15.56
CA ASP A 6 -0.35 4.26 -16.41
C ASP A 6 0.96 4.60 -15.67
N SER A 7 1.00 4.48 -14.34
CA SER A 7 2.20 4.81 -13.57
C SER A 7 3.18 3.64 -13.36
N PHE A 8 2.90 2.47 -13.92
CA PHE A 8 3.78 1.30 -13.77
C PHE A 8 4.68 1.15 -15.00
N GLU A 9 5.88 1.73 -14.93
CA GLU A 9 6.91 1.48 -15.94
C GLU A 9 7.22 -0.02 -16.05
N PRO A 10 7.31 -0.59 -17.27
CA PRO A 10 7.79 -1.94 -17.46
C PRO A 10 9.23 -2.02 -16.97
N MET A 11 9.46 -2.86 -15.96
CA MET A 11 10.79 -2.97 -15.36
C MET A 11 11.81 -3.52 -16.38
N PRO A 12 13.04 -2.96 -16.41
CA PRO A 12 14.07 -3.37 -17.35
C PRO A 12 14.39 -4.86 -17.17
N PHE A 13 14.59 -5.56 -18.27
CA PHE A 13 14.90 -7.00 -18.36
C PHE A 13 16.19 -7.38 -17.56
N TRP A 14 17.04 -6.41 -17.27
CA TRP A 14 18.30 -6.55 -16.55
C TRP A 14 18.15 -6.38 -15.04
N HIS A 15 17.63 -7.39 -14.37
CA HIS A 15 17.65 -7.43 -12.90
C HIS A 15 18.96 -8.04 -12.40
N LYS A 16 19.40 -7.62 -11.22
CA LYS A 16 20.62 -8.12 -10.55
C LYS A 16 20.70 -9.66 -10.55
N GLY A 17 19.56 -10.32 -10.32
CA GLY A 17 19.48 -11.78 -10.35
C GLY A 17 19.69 -12.38 -11.74
N SER A 18 19.14 -11.79 -12.81
CA SER A 18 19.34 -12.27 -14.19
C SER A 18 20.80 -12.09 -14.65
N VAL A 19 21.40 -10.96 -14.27
CA VAL A 19 22.84 -10.72 -14.53
C VAL A 19 23.71 -11.75 -13.80
N SER A 20 23.41 -12.01 -12.52
CA SER A 20 24.17 -12.99 -11.73
C SER A 20 24.04 -14.41 -12.31
N ASN A 21 22.83 -14.84 -12.72
CA ASN A 21 22.64 -16.13 -13.38
C ASN A 21 23.37 -16.22 -14.72
N LEU A 22 23.39 -15.14 -15.50
CA LEU A 22 24.15 -15.08 -16.76
C LEU A 22 25.66 -15.21 -16.51
N LEU A 23 26.18 -14.51 -15.50
CA LEU A 23 27.57 -14.63 -15.11
C LEU A 23 27.95 -16.04 -14.69
N SER A 24 27.12 -16.69 -13.87
CA SER A 24 27.36 -18.09 -13.47
C SER A 24 27.26 -19.06 -14.63
N LEU A 25 26.36 -18.82 -15.58
CA LEU A 25 26.27 -19.61 -16.82
C LEU A 25 27.51 -19.44 -17.69
N LEU A 26 28.00 -18.20 -17.83
CA LEU A 26 29.25 -17.94 -18.57
C LEU A 26 30.46 -18.58 -17.89
N THR A 27 30.53 -18.57 -16.56
CA THR A 27 31.57 -19.24 -15.77
C THR A 27 31.49 -20.76 -15.99
N LEU A 28 30.29 -21.34 -16.00
CA LEU A 28 30.08 -22.74 -16.33
C LEU A 28 30.60 -23.09 -17.74
N LEU A 29 30.20 -22.33 -18.75
CA LEU A 29 30.61 -22.56 -20.12
C LEU A 29 32.14 -22.42 -20.29
N LEU A 30 32.74 -21.44 -19.61
CA LEU A 30 34.20 -21.26 -19.59
C LEU A 30 34.90 -22.47 -18.96
N GLY A 31 34.45 -22.93 -17.80
CA GLY A 31 35.01 -24.12 -17.15
C GLY A 31 34.86 -25.38 -18.00
N LEU A 32 33.69 -25.54 -18.64
CA LEU A 32 33.44 -26.68 -19.53
C LEU A 32 34.37 -26.66 -20.75
N THR A 33 34.57 -25.51 -21.39
CA THR A 33 35.48 -25.39 -22.55
C THR A 33 36.93 -25.70 -22.15
N ILE A 34 37.38 -25.24 -20.98
CA ILE A 34 38.71 -25.56 -20.48
C ILE A 34 38.87 -27.08 -20.24
N VAL A 35 37.92 -27.69 -19.57
CA VAL A 35 37.95 -29.17 -19.33
C VAL A 35 37.93 -29.96 -20.61
N MET A 36 37.07 -29.60 -21.59
CA MET A 36 36.99 -30.30 -22.89
C MET A 36 38.23 -30.05 -23.76
N SER A 37 38.96 -28.99 -23.59
CA SER A 37 40.18 -28.66 -24.34
C SER A 37 41.46 -29.14 -23.65
N ALA A 38 41.34 -29.77 -22.47
CA ALA A 38 42.52 -30.20 -21.69
C ALA A 38 43.32 -31.31 -22.35
N ASP A 39 42.74 -32.05 -23.34
CA ASP A 39 43.42 -33.09 -24.12
C ASP A 39 44.29 -32.52 -25.28
N GLY A 40 44.34 -31.15 -25.41
CA GLY A 40 45.06 -30.45 -26.44
C GLY A 40 46.36 -29.79 -25.96
N GLU A 41 46.85 -28.80 -26.74
CA GLU A 41 48.07 -28.03 -26.50
C GLU A 41 48.00 -27.00 -25.32
N MET A 42 47.06 -27.17 -24.39
CA MET A 42 46.81 -26.19 -23.33
C MET A 42 47.83 -26.31 -22.20
N ALA A 43 48.22 -25.17 -21.61
CA ALA A 43 49.16 -25.12 -20.52
C ALA A 43 48.67 -25.93 -19.31
N PRO A 44 49.45 -26.81 -18.69
CA PRO A 44 49.00 -27.70 -17.60
C PRO A 44 48.35 -27.03 -16.41
N TRP A 45 48.80 -25.80 -16.09
CA TRP A 45 48.17 -25.02 -14.98
C TRP A 45 46.75 -24.56 -15.30
N LEU A 46 46.44 -24.27 -16.58
CA LEU A 46 45.13 -23.85 -17.03
C LEU A 46 44.15 -25.06 -17.03
N ALA A 47 44.64 -26.22 -17.48
CA ALA A 47 43.89 -27.48 -17.43
C ALA A 47 43.51 -27.83 -15.97
N GLY A 48 44.41 -27.62 -15.01
CA GLY A 48 44.13 -27.84 -13.59
C GLY A 48 43.10 -26.92 -12.97
N LEU A 49 42.86 -25.73 -13.54
CA LEU A 49 41.83 -24.80 -13.09
C LEU A 49 40.42 -25.13 -13.65
N GLY A 50 40.35 -25.88 -14.75
CA GLY A 50 39.08 -26.22 -15.41
C GLY A 50 38.01 -26.79 -14.48
N PRO A 51 38.30 -27.85 -13.70
CA PRO A 51 37.34 -28.44 -12.77
C PRO A 51 36.83 -27.46 -11.70
N TRP A 52 37.70 -26.58 -11.19
CA TRP A 52 37.33 -25.56 -10.20
C TRP A 52 36.36 -24.51 -10.78
N ILE A 53 36.71 -23.99 -11.96
CA ILE A 53 35.85 -22.99 -12.65
C ILE A 53 34.52 -23.62 -13.02
N MET A 54 34.54 -24.85 -13.50
CA MET A 54 33.31 -25.59 -13.87
C MET A 54 32.43 -25.82 -12.65
N ALA A 55 32.99 -26.27 -11.51
CA ALA A 55 32.25 -26.50 -10.28
C ALA A 55 31.59 -25.21 -9.75
N VAL A 56 32.35 -24.10 -9.73
CA VAL A 56 31.78 -22.79 -9.35
C VAL A 56 30.62 -22.40 -10.26
N GLY A 57 30.77 -22.61 -11.57
CA GLY A 57 29.72 -22.33 -12.56
C GLY A 57 28.49 -23.21 -12.37
N VAL A 58 28.65 -24.53 -12.23
CA VAL A 58 27.54 -25.49 -12.07
C VAL A 58 26.76 -25.20 -10.80
N PHE A 59 27.44 -25.21 -9.67
CA PHE A 59 26.78 -25.04 -8.37
C PHE A 59 26.25 -23.62 -8.19
N GLY A 60 26.99 -22.60 -8.68
CA GLY A 60 26.52 -21.23 -8.67
C GLY A 60 25.25 -21.06 -9.51
N PHE A 61 25.26 -21.52 -10.75
CA PHE A 61 24.10 -21.45 -11.63
C PHE A 61 22.90 -22.24 -11.05
N ALA A 62 23.14 -23.45 -10.54
CA ALA A 62 22.09 -24.26 -9.89
C ALA A 62 21.43 -23.53 -8.72
N GLY A 63 22.23 -22.92 -7.84
CA GLY A 63 21.73 -22.13 -6.71
C GLY A 63 20.95 -20.90 -7.16
N GLY A 64 21.47 -20.16 -8.14
CA GLY A 64 20.79 -18.98 -8.69
C GLY A 64 19.50 -19.30 -9.42
N ILE A 65 19.48 -20.35 -10.27
CA ILE A 65 18.28 -20.75 -11.02
C ILE A 65 17.19 -21.28 -10.09
N THR A 66 17.57 -22.01 -9.04
CA THR A 66 16.63 -22.52 -8.04
C THR A 66 15.94 -21.34 -7.30
N ASN A 67 16.70 -20.36 -6.89
CA ASN A 67 16.14 -19.17 -6.24
C ASN A 67 15.30 -18.32 -7.22
N TRP A 68 15.74 -18.18 -8.46
CA TRP A 68 14.93 -17.52 -9.49
C TRP A 68 13.60 -18.23 -9.72
N LEU A 69 13.63 -19.56 -9.80
CA LEU A 69 12.42 -20.36 -9.96
C LEU A 69 11.49 -20.24 -8.76
N ALA A 70 12.04 -20.27 -7.54
CA ALA A 70 11.27 -20.08 -6.31
C ALA A 70 10.56 -18.72 -6.30
N VAL A 71 11.27 -17.64 -6.66
CA VAL A 71 10.67 -16.30 -6.78
C VAL A 71 9.59 -16.28 -7.86
N LYS A 72 9.84 -16.91 -9.00
CA LYS A 72 8.85 -16.98 -10.10
C LYS A 72 7.61 -17.77 -9.68
N MET A 73 7.77 -18.89 -8.99
CA MET A 73 6.66 -19.71 -8.48
C MET A 73 5.80 -18.99 -7.43
N LEU A 74 6.33 -18.01 -6.74
CA LEU A 74 5.56 -17.20 -5.79
C LEU A 74 4.50 -16.36 -6.51
N PHE A 75 4.86 -15.77 -7.67
CA PHE A 75 4.01 -14.82 -8.40
C PHE A 75 3.27 -15.46 -9.58
N ASP A 76 3.89 -16.45 -10.24
CA ASP A 76 3.38 -17.05 -11.47
C ASP A 76 3.06 -18.53 -11.29
N ARG A 77 1.99 -18.99 -11.95
CA ARG A 77 1.76 -20.42 -12.13
C ARG A 77 2.72 -20.95 -13.18
N VAL A 78 3.63 -21.82 -12.76
CA VAL A 78 4.59 -22.49 -13.66
C VAL A 78 4.02 -23.86 -14.01
N PRO A 79 3.77 -24.15 -15.30
CA PRO A 79 3.26 -25.47 -15.73
C PRO A 79 4.19 -26.60 -15.27
N GLY A 80 3.63 -27.64 -14.70
CA GLY A 80 4.38 -28.80 -14.20
C GLY A 80 4.95 -28.66 -12.80
N LEU A 81 4.94 -27.47 -12.19
CA LEU A 81 5.40 -27.27 -10.82
C LEU A 81 4.21 -27.06 -9.88
N TYR A 82 3.89 -28.12 -9.14
CA TYR A 82 2.84 -28.08 -8.13
C TYR A 82 3.18 -27.08 -7.03
N GLY A 83 2.17 -26.28 -6.59
CA GLY A 83 2.38 -25.24 -5.58
C GLY A 83 2.87 -23.90 -6.11
N SER A 84 2.96 -23.72 -7.44
CA SER A 84 3.27 -22.42 -8.05
C SER A 84 2.05 -21.50 -8.10
N GLY A 85 2.29 -20.17 -8.18
CA GLY A 85 1.25 -19.14 -8.17
C GLY A 85 0.64 -18.98 -6.78
N VAL A 86 1.46 -18.95 -5.73
CA VAL A 86 1.00 -18.88 -4.33
C VAL A 86 0.18 -17.62 -4.08
N ILE A 87 0.65 -16.45 -4.53
CA ILE A 87 -0.05 -15.17 -4.33
C ILE A 87 -1.41 -15.16 -5.03
N PRO A 88 -1.52 -15.45 -6.35
CA PRO A 88 -2.82 -15.54 -7.00
C PRO A 88 -3.75 -16.60 -6.40
N ALA A 89 -3.20 -17.75 -5.98
CA ALA A 89 -3.98 -18.85 -5.43
C ALA A 89 -4.57 -18.51 -4.05
N ARG A 90 -3.82 -17.79 -3.21
CA ARG A 90 -4.25 -17.40 -1.85
C ARG A 90 -4.78 -15.97 -1.76
N PHE A 91 -5.06 -15.36 -2.87
CA PHE A 91 -5.53 -13.97 -2.94
C PHE A 91 -6.74 -13.71 -2.04
N ARG A 92 -7.71 -14.63 -2.01
CA ARG A 92 -8.90 -14.49 -1.17
C ARG A 92 -8.57 -14.49 0.33
N GLU A 93 -7.67 -15.38 0.75
CA GLU A 93 -7.21 -15.44 2.15
C GLU A 93 -6.47 -14.17 2.53
N ILE A 94 -5.59 -13.68 1.66
CA ILE A 94 -4.83 -12.42 1.88
C ILE A 94 -5.80 -11.26 2.04
N ARG A 95 -6.84 -11.15 1.21
CA ARG A 95 -7.84 -10.08 1.27
C ARG A 95 -8.58 -10.07 2.61
N VAL A 96 -9.06 -11.22 3.07
CA VAL A 96 -9.73 -11.36 4.38
C VAL A 96 -8.78 -10.99 5.51
N THR A 97 -7.58 -11.54 5.51
CA THR A 97 -6.57 -11.27 6.55
C THR A 97 -6.21 -9.77 6.61
N VAL A 98 -6.06 -9.09 5.47
CA VAL A 98 -5.78 -7.65 5.44
C VAL A 98 -6.96 -6.85 5.99
N LYS A 99 -8.20 -7.21 5.64
CA LYS A 99 -9.40 -6.59 6.20
C LYS A 99 -9.41 -6.73 7.73
N ASP A 100 -9.22 -7.94 8.23
CA ASP A 100 -9.23 -8.23 9.66
C ASP A 100 -8.12 -7.49 10.41
N LEU A 101 -6.91 -7.43 9.83
CA LEU A 101 -5.80 -6.66 10.41
C LEU A 101 -6.11 -5.16 10.49
N ILE A 102 -6.68 -4.59 9.43
CA ILE A 102 -7.06 -3.17 9.42
C ILE A 102 -8.13 -2.91 10.48
N MET A 103 -9.19 -3.73 10.50
CA MET A 103 -10.29 -3.57 11.46
C MET A 103 -9.85 -3.77 12.91
N THR A 104 -8.95 -4.71 13.17
CA THR A 104 -8.50 -5.04 14.53
C THR A 104 -7.47 -4.05 15.06
N HIS A 105 -6.53 -3.58 14.22
CA HIS A 105 -5.42 -2.76 14.70
C HIS A 105 -5.62 -1.26 14.50
N PHE A 106 -6.33 -0.84 13.44
CA PHE A 106 -6.54 0.58 13.14
C PHE A 106 -7.92 1.06 13.55
N PHE A 107 -8.92 0.18 13.54
CA PHE A 107 -10.30 0.49 13.91
C PHE A 107 -10.76 -0.29 15.15
N ASP A 108 -9.84 -0.53 16.10
CA ASP A 108 -10.19 -1.07 17.41
C ASP A 108 -11.14 -0.11 18.14
N GLU A 109 -12.25 -0.66 18.68
CA GLU A 109 -13.30 0.14 19.30
C GLU A 109 -12.82 0.92 20.51
N ALA A 110 -12.03 0.28 21.38
CA ALA A 110 -11.49 0.91 22.58
C ALA A 110 -10.46 1.98 22.26
N TYR A 111 -9.69 1.80 21.19
CA TYR A 111 -8.74 2.80 20.71
C TYR A 111 -9.47 4.02 20.13
N LEU A 112 -10.43 3.79 19.25
CA LEU A 112 -11.20 4.86 18.62
C LEU A 112 -11.98 5.66 19.65
N GLN A 113 -12.59 5.00 20.63
CA GLN A 113 -13.31 5.69 21.70
C GLN A 113 -12.38 6.62 22.49
N ARG A 114 -11.22 6.12 22.93
CA ARG A 114 -10.21 6.95 23.60
C ARG A 114 -9.71 8.10 22.72
N PHE A 115 -9.44 7.83 21.45
CA PHE A 115 -9.00 8.86 20.52
C PHE A 115 -10.02 9.98 20.35
N PHE A 116 -11.31 9.63 20.21
CA PHE A 116 -12.37 10.64 20.12
C PHE A 116 -12.66 11.35 21.44
N ASP A 117 -12.49 10.68 22.58
CA ASP A 117 -12.62 11.33 23.89
C ASP A 117 -11.51 12.36 24.11
N GLU A 118 -10.28 12.05 23.71
CA GLU A 118 -9.13 12.95 23.88
C GLU A 118 -9.08 14.07 22.82
N HIS A 119 -9.36 13.75 21.56
CA HIS A 119 -9.16 14.66 20.44
C HIS A 119 -10.45 15.24 19.86
N GLY A 120 -11.60 14.63 20.14
CA GLY A 120 -12.89 15.04 19.58
C GLY A 120 -13.28 16.48 19.94
N GLN A 121 -12.85 16.98 21.08
CA GLN A 121 -13.06 18.39 21.47
C GLN A 121 -12.32 19.34 20.51
N ASN A 122 -11.10 19.01 20.13
CA ASN A 122 -10.31 19.85 19.22
C ASN A 122 -10.82 19.74 17.77
N MET A 123 -11.31 18.58 17.36
CA MET A 123 -11.86 18.35 16.01
C MET A 123 -13.14 19.14 15.74
N THR A 124 -13.94 19.42 16.77
CA THR A 124 -15.17 20.23 16.68
C THR A 124 -14.96 21.72 16.99
N GLY A 125 -13.71 22.15 17.14
CA GLY A 125 -13.40 23.57 17.47
C GLY A 125 -13.48 23.90 18.96
N GLY A 126 -13.43 22.90 19.85
CA GLY A 126 -13.57 23.06 21.30
C GLY A 126 -15.03 23.11 21.78
N ARG A 127 -15.23 23.29 23.11
CA ARG A 127 -16.57 23.53 23.65
C ARG A 127 -17.10 24.85 23.12
N GLY A 128 -18.24 24.86 22.46
CA GLY A 128 -18.85 26.05 21.84
C GLY A 128 -18.26 26.44 20.50
N GLY A 129 -17.38 25.65 19.91
CA GLY A 129 -16.75 25.96 18.61
C GLY A 129 -17.75 26.07 17.47
N LEU A 130 -18.78 25.23 17.46
CA LEU A 130 -19.87 25.33 16.47
C LEU A 130 -20.70 26.59 16.72
N THR A 131 -21.06 26.87 17.96
CA THR A 131 -21.81 28.06 18.34
C THR A 131 -21.09 29.32 17.89
N LYS A 132 -19.77 29.42 18.18
CA LYS A 132 -18.94 30.55 17.78
C LYS A 132 -18.85 30.72 16.26
N LYS A 133 -18.66 29.64 15.53
CA LYS A 133 -18.66 29.67 14.04
C LYS A 133 -19.99 30.11 13.47
N LEU A 134 -21.11 29.70 14.08
CA LEU A 134 -22.44 30.14 13.65
C LEU A 134 -22.68 31.63 13.98
N GLU A 135 -22.16 32.14 15.10
CA GLU A 135 -22.19 33.58 15.43
C GLU A 135 -21.35 34.36 14.41
N GLU A 136 -20.11 33.95 14.16
CA GLU A 136 -19.26 34.57 13.12
C GLU A 136 -19.91 34.56 11.73
N LEU A 137 -20.59 33.46 11.38
CA LEU A 137 -21.33 33.36 10.13
C LEU A 137 -22.52 34.33 10.10
N LEU A 138 -23.25 34.47 11.22
CA LEU A 138 -24.38 35.40 11.32
C LEU A 138 -23.95 36.88 11.18
N GLU A 139 -22.74 37.20 11.61
CA GLU A 139 -22.17 38.54 11.48
C GLU A 139 -21.56 38.78 10.08
N SER A 140 -21.46 37.78 9.23
CA SER A 140 -20.90 37.90 7.88
C SER A 140 -21.79 38.74 6.96
N GLU A 141 -21.19 39.35 5.91
CA GLU A 141 -21.91 40.08 4.90
C GLU A 141 -22.92 39.20 4.12
N GLU A 142 -22.57 37.91 3.93
CA GLU A 142 -23.43 36.93 3.25
C GLU A 142 -24.72 36.69 4.02
N ALA A 143 -24.61 36.48 5.35
CA ALA A 143 -25.79 36.34 6.22
C ALA A 143 -26.61 37.62 6.25
N GLY A 144 -25.94 38.79 6.31
CA GLY A 144 -26.59 40.08 6.24
C GLY A 144 -27.43 40.25 4.98
N ARG A 145 -26.87 39.89 3.81
CA ARG A 145 -27.59 39.91 2.51
C ARG A 145 -28.71 38.89 2.45
N ALA A 146 -28.51 37.70 2.99
CA ALA A 146 -29.56 36.69 3.02
C ALA A 146 -30.75 37.13 3.89
N ILE A 147 -30.50 37.76 5.04
CA ILE A 147 -31.54 38.30 5.92
C ILE A 147 -32.30 39.42 5.22
N GLU A 148 -31.62 40.36 4.54
CA GLU A 148 -32.25 41.41 3.74
C GLU A 148 -33.14 40.85 2.65
N PHE A 149 -32.67 39.84 1.93
CA PHE A 149 -33.42 39.17 0.88
C PHE A 149 -34.72 38.53 1.40
N GLU A 150 -34.63 37.83 2.54
CA GLU A 150 -35.81 37.21 3.14
C GLU A 150 -36.79 38.25 3.73
N ILE A 151 -36.29 39.36 4.32
CA ILE A 151 -37.15 40.49 4.71
C ILE A 151 -37.89 41.09 3.50
N GLU A 152 -37.20 41.22 2.35
CA GLU A 152 -37.82 41.76 1.13
C GLU A 152 -38.97 40.85 0.64
N LYS A 153 -38.78 39.53 0.66
CA LYS A 153 -39.84 38.57 0.34
C LYS A 153 -41.05 38.67 1.28
N LEU A 154 -40.85 38.97 2.55
CA LEU A 154 -41.95 39.13 3.50
C LEU A 154 -42.84 40.32 3.18
N LYS A 155 -42.36 41.32 2.39
CA LYS A 155 -43.19 42.46 1.93
C LYS A 155 -44.34 42.02 1.04
N ASP A 156 -44.20 40.92 0.34
CA ASP A 156 -45.22 40.39 -0.55
C ASP A 156 -46.14 39.34 0.13
N GLY A 157 -45.88 39.05 1.40
CA GLY A 157 -46.64 38.10 2.18
C GLY A 157 -47.72 38.71 3.08
N PRO A 158 -48.41 37.91 3.88
CA PRO A 158 -49.48 38.34 4.80
C PRO A 158 -49.04 39.44 5.81
N MET A 159 -47.74 39.51 6.12
CA MET A 159 -47.16 40.51 7.00
C MET A 159 -46.57 41.71 6.26
N GLY A 160 -46.75 41.79 4.96
CA GLY A 160 -46.11 42.81 4.09
C GLY A 160 -46.40 44.26 4.49
N MET A 161 -47.59 44.55 5.00
CA MET A 161 -47.93 45.89 5.49
C MET A 161 -47.08 46.27 6.72
N MET A 162 -46.87 45.36 7.68
CA MET A 162 -46.05 45.61 8.85
C MET A 162 -44.57 45.77 8.46
N VAL A 163 -44.05 44.94 7.56
CA VAL A 163 -42.67 44.99 7.10
C VAL A 163 -42.40 46.30 6.35
N ARG A 164 -43.33 46.77 5.53
CA ARG A 164 -43.25 48.08 4.83
C ARG A 164 -43.29 49.28 5.79
N MET A 165 -44.06 49.18 6.87
CA MET A 165 -44.12 50.26 7.88
C MET A 165 -42.85 50.31 8.76
N ALA A 166 -42.28 49.14 9.12
CA ALA A 166 -41.09 49.09 9.97
C ALA A 166 -39.79 49.39 9.20
N GLY A 167 -39.74 49.07 7.93
CA GLY A 167 -38.54 49.21 7.07
C GLY A 167 -37.53 48.09 7.30
N THR A 168 -36.79 47.75 6.25
CA THR A 168 -35.78 46.67 6.23
C THR A 168 -34.63 46.95 7.24
N GLU A 169 -34.21 48.20 7.34
CA GLU A 169 -33.15 48.70 8.21
C GLU A 169 -33.41 48.45 9.70
N MET A 170 -34.70 48.62 10.12
CA MET A 170 -35.08 48.40 11.54
C MET A 170 -35.29 46.91 11.86
N LEU A 171 -35.73 46.10 10.89
CA LEU A 171 -35.99 44.67 11.09
C LEU A 171 -34.72 43.84 11.08
N LYS A 172 -33.72 44.22 10.29
CA LYS A 172 -32.47 43.47 10.15
C LYS A 172 -31.79 43.21 11.50
N PRO A 173 -31.50 44.24 12.34
CA PRO A 173 -30.84 44.01 13.63
C PRO A 173 -31.70 43.17 14.61
N VAL A 174 -33.02 43.31 14.57
CA VAL A 174 -33.94 42.53 15.41
C VAL A 174 -33.88 41.05 15.04
N ILE A 175 -33.85 40.72 13.72
CA ILE A 175 -33.71 39.35 13.24
C ILE A 175 -32.36 38.82 13.56
N GLN A 176 -31.30 39.59 13.38
CA GLN A 176 -29.94 39.17 13.75
C GLN A 176 -29.83 38.88 15.25
N GLN A 177 -30.37 39.74 16.11
CA GLN A 177 -30.39 39.51 17.55
C GLN A 177 -31.21 38.25 17.93
N PHE A 178 -32.34 38.04 17.31
CA PHE A 178 -33.15 36.84 17.51
C PHE A 178 -32.42 35.57 17.09
N MET A 179 -31.79 35.57 15.89
CA MET A 179 -30.98 34.50 15.42
C MET A 179 -29.78 34.21 16.31
N GLY A 180 -29.10 35.26 16.81
CA GLY A 180 -28.01 35.12 17.77
C GLY A 180 -28.47 34.43 19.06
N CYS A 181 -29.62 34.83 19.63
CA CYS A 181 -30.21 34.17 20.80
C CYS A 181 -30.56 32.70 20.51
N LEU A 182 -31.05 32.35 19.31
CA LEU A 182 -31.33 30.98 18.92
C LEU A 182 -30.03 30.17 18.84
N ILE A 183 -28.98 30.72 18.19
CA ILE A 183 -27.67 30.08 18.07
C ILE A 183 -27.09 29.79 19.47
N GLN A 184 -27.14 30.74 20.37
CA GLN A 184 -26.63 30.56 21.74
C GLN A 184 -27.40 29.50 22.52
N ARG A 185 -28.72 29.37 22.35
CA ARG A 185 -29.53 28.35 23.03
C ARG A 185 -29.47 26.98 22.37
N LEU A 186 -29.50 26.91 21.06
CA LEU A 186 -29.57 25.66 20.30
C LEU A 186 -28.17 25.13 19.93
N GLY A 187 -27.17 26.01 19.82
CA GLY A 187 -25.79 25.64 19.47
C GLY A 187 -25.22 24.54 20.34
N PRO A 188 -25.27 24.62 21.69
CA PRO A 188 -24.76 23.57 22.57
C PRO A 188 -25.53 22.24 22.39
N VAL A 189 -26.84 22.28 22.13
CA VAL A 189 -27.64 21.09 21.90
C VAL A 189 -27.31 20.46 20.56
N ALA A 190 -27.16 21.29 19.52
CA ALA A 190 -26.74 20.85 18.19
C ALA A 190 -25.32 20.24 18.24
N GLU A 191 -24.40 20.88 18.96
CA GLU A 191 -23.04 20.38 19.16
C GLU A 191 -23.01 19.02 19.86
N MET A 192 -23.82 18.86 20.92
CA MET A 192 -23.92 17.59 21.62
C MET A 192 -24.50 16.47 20.74
N LYS A 193 -25.54 16.76 19.95
CA LYS A 193 -26.12 15.78 19.01
C LYS A 193 -25.15 15.44 17.88
N MET A 194 -24.50 16.45 17.30
CA MET A 194 -23.47 16.22 16.28
C MET A 194 -22.34 15.35 16.82
N ARG A 195 -21.85 15.64 18.03
CA ARG A 195 -20.82 14.80 18.68
C ARG A 195 -21.28 13.34 18.81
N ALA A 196 -22.48 13.12 19.33
CA ALA A 196 -23.02 11.77 19.51
C ALA A 196 -23.14 11.03 18.17
N GLU A 197 -23.42 11.72 17.09
CA GLU A 197 -23.62 11.13 15.76
C GLU A 197 -22.30 10.97 14.98
N PHE A 198 -21.37 11.93 15.07
CA PHE A 198 -20.07 11.87 14.39
C PHE A 198 -19.08 10.91 15.08
N PHE A 199 -19.18 10.75 16.40
CA PHE A 199 -18.29 9.89 17.18
C PHE A 199 -18.95 8.58 17.62
N ASP A 200 -19.98 8.15 16.90
CA ASP A 200 -20.56 6.81 17.04
C ASP A 200 -19.57 5.77 16.48
N VAL A 201 -18.67 5.30 17.35
CA VAL A 201 -17.62 4.34 17.00
C VAL A 201 -18.18 3.06 16.39
N PRO A 202 -19.22 2.42 16.95
CA PRO A 202 -19.87 1.27 16.34
C PRO A 202 -20.32 1.52 14.90
N ARG A 203 -20.99 2.64 14.65
CA ARG A 203 -21.46 3.02 13.31
C ARG A 203 -20.30 3.29 12.34
N LEU A 204 -19.27 4.00 12.80
CA LEU A 204 -18.06 4.24 12.02
C LEU A 204 -17.41 2.93 11.60
N ARG A 205 -17.27 1.98 12.53
CA ARG A 205 -16.68 0.66 12.24
C ARG A 205 -17.47 -0.10 11.18
N VAL A 206 -18.79 -0.10 11.26
CA VAL A 206 -19.64 -0.75 10.25
C VAL A 206 -19.47 -0.10 8.88
N GLN A 207 -19.40 1.24 8.81
CA GLN A 207 -19.18 1.95 7.54
C GLN A 207 -17.81 1.67 6.97
N VAL A 208 -16.76 1.65 7.79
CA VAL A 208 -15.40 1.31 7.37
C VAL A 208 -15.31 -0.14 6.92
N ASP A 209 -15.95 -1.07 7.63
CA ASP A 209 -15.98 -2.49 7.26
C ASP A 209 -16.61 -2.68 5.87
N GLN A 210 -17.75 -2.05 5.61
CA GLN A 210 -18.42 -2.07 4.31
C GLN A 210 -17.58 -1.42 3.20
N LEU A 211 -16.94 -0.28 3.51
CA LEU A 211 -16.06 0.40 2.57
C LEU A 211 -14.85 -0.47 2.20
N LEU A 212 -14.21 -1.09 3.21
CA LEU A 212 -13.09 -1.99 3.01
C LEU A 212 -13.51 -3.21 2.20
N GLU A 213 -14.67 -3.80 2.49
CA GLU A 213 -15.19 -4.93 1.73
C GLU A 213 -15.37 -4.57 0.26
N THR A 214 -16.07 -3.48 -0.03
CA THR A 214 -16.29 -2.97 -1.39
C THR A 214 -14.96 -2.68 -2.09
N LYS A 215 -14.02 -1.99 -1.43
CA LYS A 215 -12.73 -1.64 -2.02
C LYS A 215 -11.80 -2.84 -2.20
N LEU A 216 -11.83 -3.78 -1.30
CA LEU A 216 -11.08 -5.03 -1.43
C LEU A 216 -11.69 -5.96 -2.50
N GLU A 217 -12.99 -5.86 -2.79
CA GLU A 217 -13.62 -6.58 -3.91
C GLU A 217 -13.19 -6.04 -5.28
N GLU A 218 -12.93 -4.75 -5.39
CA GLU A 218 -12.37 -4.13 -6.59
C GLU A 218 -10.93 -4.56 -6.89
N LEU A 219 -10.18 -5.03 -5.88
CA LEU A 219 -8.83 -5.54 -6.07
C LEU A 219 -8.88 -6.91 -6.76
N THR A 220 -8.24 -7.00 -7.91
CA THR A 220 -8.05 -8.27 -8.61
C THR A 220 -6.74 -8.95 -8.22
N PRO A 221 -6.62 -10.28 -8.37
CA PRO A 221 -5.36 -10.99 -8.14
C PRO A 221 -4.19 -10.39 -8.92
N GLU A 222 -4.45 -9.87 -10.12
CA GLU A 222 -3.46 -9.27 -11.01
C GLU A 222 -2.94 -7.93 -10.47
N ILE A 223 -3.82 -7.11 -9.87
CA ILE A 223 -3.43 -5.83 -9.26
C ILE A 223 -2.53 -6.10 -8.05
N VAL A 224 -2.96 -7.01 -7.16
CA VAL A 224 -2.18 -7.37 -5.97
C VAL A 224 -0.86 -8.02 -6.36
N LYS A 225 -0.86 -8.93 -7.34
CA LYS A 225 0.37 -9.50 -7.89
C LYS A 225 1.34 -8.40 -8.34
N ARG A 226 0.89 -7.45 -9.16
CA ARG A 226 1.72 -6.33 -9.65
C ARG A 226 2.28 -5.47 -8.50
N MET A 227 1.45 -5.10 -7.53
CA MET A 227 1.90 -4.33 -6.35
C MET A 227 2.98 -5.08 -5.57
N MET A 228 2.76 -6.37 -5.30
CA MET A 228 3.72 -7.19 -4.58
C MET A 228 4.99 -7.42 -5.39
N GLU A 229 4.88 -7.66 -6.70
CA GLU A 229 6.04 -7.77 -7.58
C GLU A 229 6.90 -6.52 -7.56
N GLN A 230 6.31 -5.34 -7.61
CA GLN A 230 7.04 -4.07 -7.57
C GLN A 230 7.86 -3.91 -6.30
N VAL A 231 7.29 -4.24 -5.14
CA VAL A 231 7.99 -4.13 -3.85
C VAL A 231 9.01 -5.26 -3.66
N MET A 232 8.63 -6.48 -3.94
CA MET A 232 9.42 -7.67 -3.59
C MET A 232 10.50 -7.99 -4.62
N ARG A 233 10.27 -7.80 -5.92
CA ARG A 233 11.28 -8.11 -6.95
C ARG A 233 12.56 -7.30 -6.77
N LYS A 234 12.47 -6.05 -6.32
CA LYS A 234 13.64 -5.22 -6.03
C LYS A 234 14.54 -5.85 -4.95
N HIS A 235 13.94 -6.51 -3.97
CA HIS A 235 14.66 -7.14 -2.85
C HIS A 235 14.97 -8.62 -3.13
N LEU A 236 14.06 -9.35 -3.76
CA LEU A 236 14.25 -10.77 -4.08
C LEU A 236 15.34 -11.02 -5.14
N GLY A 237 15.71 -10.02 -5.94
CA GLY A 237 16.86 -10.10 -6.84
C GLY A 237 18.17 -10.44 -6.12
N TRP A 238 18.34 -9.98 -4.90
CA TRP A 238 19.48 -10.32 -4.05
C TRP A 238 19.49 -11.80 -3.62
N LEU A 239 18.33 -12.41 -3.45
CA LEU A 239 18.22 -13.84 -3.12
C LEU A 239 18.84 -14.70 -4.23
N ILE A 240 18.64 -14.33 -5.48
CA ILE A 240 19.22 -14.99 -6.63
C ILE A 240 20.75 -14.80 -6.64
N VAL A 241 21.23 -13.60 -6.38
CA VAL A 241 22.68 -13.31 -6.29
C VAL A 241 23.34 -14.16 -5.20
N TRP A 242 22.74 -14.19 -3.99
CA TRP A 242 23.25 -15.01 -2.90
C TRP A 242 23.17 -16.50 -3.20
N GLY A 243 22.16 -16.95 -3.93
CA GLY A 243 22.09 -18.32 -4.44
C GLY A 243 23.29 -18.69 -5.32
N ASN A 244 23.68 -17.80 -6.23
CA ASN A 244 24.87 -17.99 -7.07
C ASN A 244 26.16 -17.99 -6.22
N VAL A 245 26.30 -17.06 -5.27
CA VAL A 245 27.49 -16.96 -4.41
C VAL A 245 27.66 -18.19 -3.54
N PHE A 246 26.63 -18.59 -2.78
CA PHE A 246 26.69 -19.77 -1.93
C PHE A 246 26.83 -21.06 -2.74
N GLY A 247 26.11 -21.17 -3.87
CA GLY A 247 26.29 -22.28 -4.78
C GLY A 247 27.75 -22.38 -5.25
N GLY A 248 28.34 -21.28 -5.72
CA GLY A 248 29.74 -21.25 -6.15
C GLY A 248 30.71 -21.63 -5.03
N LEU A 249 30.51 -21.16 -3.80
CA LEU A 249 31.32 -21.55 -2.63
C LEU A 249 31.18 -23.06 -2.33
N ILE A 250 29.99 -23.63 -2.43
CA ILE A 250 29.77 -25.07 -2.29
C ILE A 250 30.53 -25.83 -3.39
N GLY A 251 30.51 -25.33 -4.62
CA GLY A 251 31.27 -25.90 -5.73
C GLY A 251 32.77 -25.91 -5.46
N LEU A 252 33.34 -24.79 -4.99
CA LEU A 252 34.75 -24.74 -4.60
C LEU A 252 35.09 -25.74 -3.49
N PHE A 253 34.25 -25.80 -2.45
CA PHE A 253 34.48 -26.74 -1.35
C PHE A 253 34.37 -28.20 -1.81
N SER A 254 33.39 -28.52 -2.64
CA SER A 254 33.20 -29.86 -3.21
C SER A 254 34.43 -30.29 -4.00
N THR A 255 34.93 -29.40 -4.88
CA THR A 255 36.15 -29.68 -5.67
C THR A 255 37.39 -29.84 -4.78
N ALA A 256 37.54 -29.03 -3.74
CA ALA A 256 38.66 -29.15 -2.79
C ALA A 256 38.66 -30.52 -2.09
N VAL A 257 37.49 -30.98 -1.64
CA VAL A 257 37.31 -32.30 -1.03
C VAL A 257 37.62 -33.43 -2.03
N ALA A 258 37.08 -33.31 -3.27
CA ALA A 258 37.33 -34.31 -4.33
C ALA A 258 38.84 -34.48 -4.61
N VAL A 259 39.55 -33.36 -4.76
CA VAL A 259 41.02 -33.36 -4.97
C VAL A 259 41.75 -33.96 -3.77
N GLN A 260 41.35 -33.63 -2.53
CA GLN A 260 42.02 -34.14 -1.33
C GLN A 260 41.84 -35.66 -1.14
N TYR A 261 40.70 -36.20 -1.51
CA TYR A 261 40.39 -37.61 -1.34
C TYR A 261 40.61 -38.46 -2.60
N GLY A 262 41.16 -37.88 -3.67
CA GLY A 262 41.46 -38.57 -4.92
C GLY A 262 40.21 -39.18 -5.60
N ILE A 263 39.08 -38.52 -5.42
CA ILE A 263 37.81 -38.95 -6.08
C ILE A 263 37.82 -38.38 -7.49
N ASP A 264 38.48 -39.11 -8.41
CA ASP A 264 38.50 -38.76 -9.83
C ASP A 264 37.12 -38.97 -10.40
N GLY A 265 36.46 -37.89 -10.86
CA GLY A 265 35.20 -37.97 -11.62
C GLY A 265 33.96 -37.27 -11.02
N LEU A 266 34.11 -36.46 -9.98
CA LEU A 266 33.08 -35.52 -9.59
C LEU A 266 33.28 -34.20 -10.39
N PRO A 267 32.20 -33.73 -11.08
CA PRO A 267 32.24 -32.44 -11.76
C PRO A 267 32.38 -31.26 -10.82
#